data_f441d0e98c78f3b9ba1a406456908257
#
_entry.id   f441d0e98c78f3b9ba1a406456908257
#
_cell.length_a   1.000
_cell.length_b   1.000
_cell.length_c   1.000
_cell.angle_alpha   90.00
_cell.angle_beta   90.00
_cell.angle_gamma   90.00
#
_symmetry.space_group_name_H-M   'P 1'
#
loop_
_entity.id
_entity.type
_entity.pdbx_description
1 polymer ?
#
loop_
_entity_poly.entity_id
_entity_poly.type
_entity_poly.pdbx_seq_one_letter_code
_entity_poly.pdbx_strand_id
1 'polypeptide(L)'
;RRTPTGPGPWYDLGITGYVCVPLTDRGSVIGTMTLLSAGEHIFDGHTVALAEELASRAALATRNARQYTHRAALARDLQAGLLLADLPQVPGAEVATYYHPAGEGLDIGGDFYDVFPLEDGRWGFLLGDVCGRGAIAATTTALVRHTARAVAPLLPDPRAVVDAVNRALLNRPRSHGTGFVTLVYGQLTPTGHGLDVELVRAGHTLPLHLDTAHSVHLIDAFGALLGIGPQTHLTPHRLHLHPGESLVLYTDGTTEARRHDGELFGEERLTDAVAGAPNRPTAQTVIDTINEAVHLFTGSHDIDDDQAILVLTATEAP
;
A
#
# COMPACT_ATOMS: atom_id res chain seq x y z
N ARG A 1 15.76 -41.75 -25.36
CA ARG A 1 14.98 -42.98 -25.24
C ARG A 1 15.79 -44.04 -24.51
N ARG A 2 15.34 -44.48 -23.35
CA ARG A 2 15.90 -45.66 -22.68
C ARG A 2 14.75 -46.50 -22.12
N THR A 3 14.86 -47.82 -22.26
CA THR A 3 14.01 -48.77 -21.55
C THR A 3 14.61 -49.01 -20.20
N PRO A 4 13.84 -48.99 -19.09
CA PRO A 4 14.37 -49.34 -17.77
C PRO A 4 14.89 -50.78 -17.79
N THR A 5 16.15 -50.98 -17.47
CA THR A 5 16.76 -52.30 -17.36
C THR A 5 17.04 -52.61 -15.88
N GLY A 6 16.10 -53.36 -15.24
CA GLY A 6 16.26 -53.86 -13.89
C GLY A 6 15.12 -53.52 -12.91
N PRO A 7 15.01 -54.27 -11.78
CA PRO A 7 13.96 -54.03 -10.80
C PRO A 7 14.23 -52.70 -10.05
N GLY A 8 13.26 -51.78 -10.17
CA GLY A 8 13.27 -50.48 -9.50
C GLY A 8 11.84 -49.96 -9.35
N PRO A 9 11.59 -48.84 -8.64
CA PRO A 9 10.23 -48.36 -8.37
C PRO A 9 9.40 -48.10 -9.63
N TRP A 10 10.02 -47.95 -10.79
CA TRP A 10 9.37 -47.82 -12.10
C TRP A 10 8.80 -49.13 -12.65
N TYR A 11 9.43 -50.28 -12.29
CA TYR A 11 9.05 -51.59 -12.73
C TYR A 11 7.74 -52.07 -12.07
N ASP A 12 7.57 -51.75 -10.81
CA ASP A 12 6.37 -52.07 -10.03
C ASP A 12 5.15 -51.29 -10.51
N LEU A 13 5.37 -50.15 -11.20
CA LEU A 13 4.32 -49.31 -11.80
C LEU A 13 3.99 -49.71 -13.26
N GLY A 14 4.57 -50.79 -13.78
CA GLY A 14 4.35 -51.28 -15.17
C GLY A 14 4.88 -50.32 -16.23
N ILE A 15 5.87 -49.46 -15.91
CA ILE A 15 6.43 -48.52 -16.88
C ILE A 15 7.38 -49.20 -17.82
N THR A 16 7.02 -49.19 -19.13
CA THR A 16 7.75 -49.85 -20.20
C THR A 16 8.65 -48.90 -21.00
N GLY A 17 8.47 -47.60 -20.88
CA GLY A 17 9.27 -46.63 -21.60
C GLY A 17 9.15 -45.22 -21.02
N TYR A 18 10.13 -44.37 -21.33
CA TYR A 18 10.06 -42.94 -20.99
C TYR A 18 10.71 -42.09 -22.06
N VAL A 19 10.24 -40.84 -22.15
CA VAL A 19 10.86 -39.75 -22.89
C VAL A 19 11.13 -38.63 -21.94
N CYS A 20 12.40 -38.15 -21.88
CA CYS A 20 12.81 -37.01 -21.09
C CYS A 20 13.25 -35.90 -22.06
N VAL A 21 12.60 -34.74 -21.98
CA VAL A 21 12.90 -33.58 -22.81
C VAL A 21 13.31 -32.41 -21.90
N PRO A 22 14.31 -31.60 -22.29
CA PRO A 22 14.74 -30.46 -21.49
C PRO A 22 13.73 -29.32 -21.58
N LEU A 23 13.50 -28.65 -20.46
CA LEU A 23 12.88 -27.33 -20.41
C LEU A 23 14.00 -26.31 -20.60
N THR A 24 14.05 -25.68 -21.78
CA THR A 24 15.16 -24.79 -22.13
C THR A 24 14.71 -23.34 -22.18
N ASP A 25 15.43 -22.47 -21.49
CA ASP A 25 15.29 -21.01 -21.54
C ASP A 25 16.61 -20.38 -22.01
N ARG A 26 16.57 -19.65 -23.13
CA ARG A 26 17.72 -18.92 -23.72
C ARG A 26 19.00 -19.76 -23.80
N GLY A 27 18.86 -21.05 -24.15
CA GLY A 27 19.98 -21.99 -24.28
C GLY A 27 20.40 -22.67 -22.98
N SER A 28 19.83 -22.34 -21.84
CA SER A 28 20.06 -22.99 -20.56
C SER A 28 18.95 -23.95 -20.21
N VAL A 29 19.28 -25.14 -19.69
CA VAL A 29 18.29 -26.10 -19.20
C VAL A 29 17.86 -25.69 -17.78
N ILE A 30 16.57 -25.33 -17.63
CA ILE A 30 15.98 -24.91 -16.35
C ILE A 30 15.23 -26.03 -15.63
N GLY A 31 15.07 -27.16 -16.27
CA GLY A 31 14.39 -28.35 -15.77
C GLY A 31 14.22 -29.41 -16.85
N THR A 32 13.51 -30.48 -16.54
CA THR A 32 13.19 -31.55 -17.48
C THR A 32 11.70 -31.94 -17.37
N MET A 33 11.10 -32.29 -18.45
CA MET A 33 9.77 -32.92 -18.50
C MET A 33 9.93 -34.40 -18.90
N THR A 34 9.40 -35.29 -18.07
CA THR A 34 9.45 -36.72 -18.34
C THR A 34 8.06 -37.27 -18.57
N LEU A 35 7.87 -37.88 -19.72
CA LEU A 35 6.66 -38.66 -20.08
C LEU A 35 6.95 -40.12 -19.84
N LEU A 36 6.03 -40.81 -19.18
CA LEU A 36 6.11 -42.24 -18.88
C LEU A 36 5.04 -42.97 -19.67
N SER A 37 5.37 -44.17 -20.16
CA SER A 37 4.45 -45.06 -20.80
C SER A 37 4.34 -46.36 -20.00
N ALA A 38 3.08 -46.81 -19.79
CA ALA A 38 2.77 -48.14 -19.24
C ALA A 38 2.08 -48.97 -20.33
N GLY A 39 2.54 -50.22 -20.54
CA GLY A 39 2.01 -51.10 -21.56
C GLY A 39 2.82 -51.12 -22.88
N GLU A 40 2.22 -51.57 -23.97
CA GLU A 40 2.92 -51.79 -25.24
C GLU A 40 3.18 -50.53 -26.09
N HIS A 41 2.73 -49.35 -25.64
CA HIS A 41 2.92 -48.10 -26.37
C HIS A 41 4.37 -47.62 -26.32
N ILE A 42 5.00 -47.58 -27.49
CA ILE A 42 6.34 -47.01 -27.69
C ILE A 42 6.18 -45.54 -28.12
N PHE A 43 6.95 -44.64 -27.54
CA PHE A 43 6.99 -43.23 -27.96
C PHE A 43 7.52 -43.12 -29.40
N ASP A 44 6.66 -42.78 -30.35
CA ASP A 44 7.00 -42.54 -31.74
C ASP A 44 7.61 -41.12 -31.93
N GLY A 45 8.02 -40.79 -33.16
CA GLY A 45 8.59 -39.50 -33.49
C GLY A 45 7.62 -38.35 -33.30
N HIS A 46 6.32 -38.59 -33.51
CA HIS A 46 5.29 -37.57 -33.33
C HIS A 46 5.09 -37.23 -31.85
N THR A 47 5.03 -38.25 -31.00
CA THR A 47 4.92 -38.07 -29.54
C THR A 47 6.13 -37.33 -28.95
N VAL A 48 7.33 -37.64 -29.48
CA VAL A 48 8.56 -36.90 -29.03
C VAL A 48 8.50 -35.43 -29.45
N ALA A 49 8.10 -35.13 -30.69
CA ALA A 49 7.97 -33.76 -31.17
C ALA A 49 6.92 -32.96 -30.37
N LEU A 50 5.78 -33.62 -30.04
CA LEU A 50 4.78 -32.99 -29.14
C LEU A 50 5.33 -32.73 -27.74
N ALA A 51 6.10 -33.69 -27.21
CA ALA A 51 6.76 -33.49 -25.89
C ALA A 51 7.74 -32.32 -25.90
N GLU A 52 8.50 -32.15 -26.98
CA GLU A 52 9.44 -31.01 -27.14
C GLU A 52 8.69 -29.68 -27.23
N GLU A 53 7.56 -29.64 -27.98
CA GLU A 53 6.71 -28.43 -28.04
C GLU A 53 6.11 -28.09 -26.68
N LEU A 54 5.57 -29.05 -25.96
CA LEU A 54 5.03 -28.88 -24.61
C LEU A 54 6.12 -28.43 -23.64
N ALA A 55 7.31 -29.02 -23.72
CA ALA A 55 8.45 -28.62 -22.90
C ALA A 55 8.88 -27.16 -23.15
N SER A 56 8.86 -26.72 -24.42
CA SER A 56 9.14 -25.35 -24.81
C SER A 56 8.11 -24.37 -24.20
N ARG A 57 6.83 -24.70 -24.31
CA ARG A 57 5.74 -23.90 -23.71
C ARG A 57 5.84 -23.87 -22.18
N ALA A 58 6.12 -24.99 -21.55
CA ALA A 58 6.31 -25.10 -20.10
C ALA A 58 7.52 -24.29 -19.62
N ALA A 59 8.63 -24.31 -20.38
CA ALA A 59 9.80 -23.48 -20.08
C ALA A 59 9.49 -21.99 -20.14
N LEU A 60 8.73 -21.55 -21.16
CA LEU A 60 8.29 -20.16 -21.30
C LEU A 60 7.37 -19.75 -20.13
N ALA A 61 6.38 -20.57 -19.79
CA ALA A 61 5.47 -20.32 -18.67
C ALA A 61 6.24 -20.24 -17.33
N THR A 62 7.17 -21.18 -17.10
CA THR A 62 8.01 -21.18 -15.89
C THR A 62 8.88 -19.92 -15.77
N ARG A 63 9.47 -19.48 -16.89
CA ARG A 63 10.24 -18.23 -16.93
C ARG A 63 9.35 -17.03 -16.60
N ASN A 64 8.19 -16.93 -17.22
CA ASN A 64 7.27 -15.81 -16.97
C ASN A 64 6.83 -15.79 -15.49
N ALA A 65 6.49 -16.93 -14.91
CA ALA A 65 6.13 -17.04 -13.50
C ALA A 65 7.28 -16.63 -12.58
N ARG A 66 8.52 -17.06 -12.85
CA ARG A 66 9.70 -16.65 -12.07
C ARG A 66 9.98 -15.16 -12.17
N GLN A 67 9.85 -14.56 -13.36
CA GLN A 67 10.03 -13.12 -13.54
C GLN A 67 8.94 -12.33 -12.80
N TYR A 68 7.69 -12.81 -12.83
CA TYR A 68 6.58 -12.25 -12.10
C TYR A 68 6.86 -12.26 -10.58
N THR A 69 7.18 -13.42 -10.02
CA THR A 69 7.50 -13.56 -8.58
C THR A 69 8.66 -12.67 -8.15
N HIS A 70 9.71 -12.58 -8.97
CA HIS A 70 10.87 -11.73 -8.67
C HIS A 70 10.52 -10.24 -8.68
N ARG A 71 9.72 -9.78 -9.65
CA ARG A 71 9.24 -8.39 -9.70
C ARG A 71 8.34 -8.05 -8.52
N ALA A 72 7.41 -8.95 -8.18
CA ALA A 72 6.54 -8.79 -7.00
C ALA A 72 7.32 -8.74 -5.68
N ALA A 73 8.38 -9.53 -5.55
CA ALA A 73 9.25 -9.46 -4.37
C ALA A 73 10.00 -8.13 -4.29
N LEU A 74 10.61 -7.67 -5.40
CA LEU A 74 11.30 -6.38 -5.46
C LEU A 74 10.36 -5.21 -5.16
N ALA A 75 9.15 -5.21 -5.73
CA ALA A 75 8.15 -4.17 -5.45
C ALA A 75 7.80 -4.13 -3.96
N ARG A 76 7.54 -5.30 -3.34
CA ARG A 76 7.25 -5.40 -1.90
C ARG A 76 8.42 -4.93 -1.02
N ASP A 77 9.65 -5.31 -1.35
CA ASP A 77 10.83 -4.89 -0.58
C ASP A 77 11.05 -3.38 -0.65
N LEU A 78 10.87 -2.77 -1.84
CA LEU A 78 10.96 -1.33 -2.03
C LEU A 78 9.84 -0.60 -1.28
N GLN A 79 8.62 -1.11 -1.35
CA GLN A 79 7.45 -0.54 -0.67
C GLN A 79 7.58 -0.62 0.86
N ALA A 80 8.05 -1.77 1.39
CA ALA A 80 8.35 -1.91 2.81
C ALA A 80 9.39 -0.89 3.30
N GLY A 81 10.37 -0.54 2.46
CA GLY A 81 11.33 0.52 2.76
C GLY A 81 10.75 1.94 2.70
N LEU A 82 9.60 2.13 2.03
CA LEU A 82 8.91 3.41 1.94
C LEU A 82 7.87 3.62 3.06
N LEU A 83 7.38 2.56 3.67
CA LEU A 83 6.46 2.62 4.81
C LEU A 83 7.24 2.63 6.14
N LEU A 84 6.57 3.03 7.21
CA LEU A 84 7.14 2.92 8.56
C LEU A 84 7.20 1.43 8.95
N ALA A 85 8.40 0.95 9.24
CA ALA A 85 8.57 -0.42 9.74
C ALA A 85 7.95 -0.60 11.14
N ASP A 86 8.10 0.43 12.00
CA ASP A 86 7.56 0.47 13.35
C ASP A 86 6.91 1.83 13.61
N LEU A 87 5.72 1.83 14.20
CA LEU A 87 5.05 3.05 14.63
C LEU A 87 5.72 3.59 15.89
N PRO A 88 6.05 4.89 15.93
CA PRO A 88 6.63 5.48 17.13
C PRO A 88 5.59 5.56 18.26
N GLN A 89 6.09 5.46 19.49
CA GLN A 89 5.26 5.75 20.66
C GLN A 89 5.14 7.27 20.83
N VAL A 90 3.95 7.79 20.62
CA VAL A 90 3.65 9.22 20.77
C VAL A 90 3.04 9.44 22.14
N PRO A 91 3.66 10.26 23.02
CA PRO A 91 3.08 10.54 24.34
C PRO A 91 1.68 11.14 24.22
N GLY A 92 0.71 10.61 24.96
CA GLY A 92 -0.69 11.08 24.95
C GLY A 92 -1.47 10.77 23.69
N ALA A 93 -0.92 9.95 22.78
CA ALA A 93 -1.62 9.49 21.57
C ALA A 93 -1.38 8.00 21.34
N GLU A 94 -2.43 7.31 20.98
CA GLU A 94 -2.35 6.00 20.32
C GLU A 94 -2.34 6.22 18.80
N VAL A 95 -1.42 5.57 18.11
CA VAL A 95 -1.25 5.67 16.66
C VAL A 95 -1.46 4.30 16.06
N ALA A 96 -2.33 4.20 15.07
CA ALA A 96 -2.49 2.99 14.27
C ALA A 96 -2.51 3.33 12.79
N THR A 97 -2.04 2.40 11.96
CA THR A 97 -2.02 2.54 10.51
C THR A 97 -2.49 1.26 9.84
N TYR A 98 -3.11 1.43 8.70
CA TYR A 98 -3.43 0.35 7.79
C TYR A 98 -2.89 0.70 6.41
N TYR A 99 -2.33 -0.28 5.74
CA TYR A 99 -1.89 -0.16 4.36
C TYR A 99 -2.21 -1.44 3.60
N HIS A 100 -2.86 -1.31 2.47
CA HIS A 100 -3.15 -2.41 1.56
C HIS A 100 -2.82 -1.96 0.13
N PRO A 101 -1.82 -2.58 -0.53
CA PRO A 101 -1.49 -2.26 -1.90
C PRO A 101 -2.54 -2.83 -2.86
N ALA A 102 -2.81 -2.11 -3.94
CA ALA A 102 -3.70 -2.58 -5.00
C ALA A 102 -3.15 -3.80 -5.74
N GLY A 103 -4.06 -4.69 -6.16
CA GLY A 103 -3.77 -5.81 -7.04
C GLY A 103 -2.79 -6.84 -6.46
N GLU A 104 -2.08 -7.55 -7.34
CA GLU A 104 -1.19 -8.67 -6.96
C GLU A 104 0.20 -8.24 -6.42
N GLY A 105 0.38 -6.95 -6.05
CA GLY A 105 1.64 -6.45 -5.46
C GLY A 105 2.83 -6.39 -6.43
N LEU A 106 2.56 -6.21 -7.72
CA LEU A 106 3.58 -6.06 -8.77
C LEU A 106 4.11 -4.63 -8.90
N ASP A 107 3.28 -3.66 -8.55
CA ASP A 107 3.60 -2.25 -8.62
C ASP A 107 3.69 -1.66 -7.21
N ILE A 108 4.59 -0.69 -7.06
CA ILE A 108 4.70 0.09 -5.82
C ILE A 108 3.57 1.11 -5.85
N GLY A 109 2.75 1.16 -4.82
CA GLY A 109 1.66 2.09 -4.67
C GLY A 109 2.10 3.55 -4.52
N GLY A 110 1.13 4.45 -4.74
CA GLY A 110 1.29 5.89 -4.53
C GLY A 110 1.09 6.34 -3.09
N ASP A 111 0.31 5.58 -2.33
CA ASP A 111 -0.06 5.90 -0.96
C ASP A 111 1.10 5.82 0.01
N PHE A 112 1.15 6.78 0.93
CA PHE A 112 2.18 6.83 1.95
C PHE A 112 1.72 7.56 3.20
N TYR A 113 2.32 7.19 4.33
CA TYR A 113 2.13 7.87 5.61
C TYR A 113 3.43 7.96 6.37
N ASP A 114 3.46 8.85 7.36
CA ASP A 114 4.58 8.98 8.27
C ASP A 114 4.17 9.63 9.60
N VAL A 115 4.83 9.23 10.69
CA VAL A 115 4.72 9.86 12.01
C VAL A 115 6.12 9.96 12.58
N PHE A 116 6.53 11.15 13.00
CA PHE A 116 7.92 11.37 13.40
C PHE A 116 8.03 12.48 14.47
N PRO A 117 9.04 12.39 15.34
CA PRO A 117 9.26 13.40 16.37
C PRO A 117 9.73 14.73 15.76
N LEU A 118 9.30 15.81 16.37
CA LEU A 118 9.77 17.17 16.16
C LEU A 118 10.47 17.68 17.43
N GLU A 119 10.97 18.91 17.39
CA GLU A 119 11.51 19.57 18.58
C GLU A 119 10.39 19.92 19.58
N ASP A 120 10.77 20.16 20.82
CA ASP A 120 9.89 20.59 21.92
C ASP A 120 8.74 19.62 22.25
N GLY A 121 8.95 18.31 22.04
CA GLY A 121 7.96 17.27 22.34
C GLY A 121 6.77 17.22 21.38
N ARG A 122 6.81 17.98 20.28
CA ARG A 122 5.83 17.91 19.20
C ARG A 122 6.10 16.73 18.28
N TRP A 123 5.10 16.36 17.52
CA TRP A 123 5.16 15.28 16.53
C TRP A 123 4.58 15.74 15.21
N GLY A 124 5.25 15.39 14.12
CA GLY A 124 4.71 15.54 12.77
C GLY A 124 4.02 14.26 12.32
N PHE A 125 2.93 14.41 11.60
CA PHE A 125 2.26 13.29 10.90
C PHE A 125 1.89 13.70 9.49
N LEU A 126 1.83 12.74 8.60
CA LEU A 126 1.39 12.95 7.23
C LEU A 126 0.75 11.69 6.66
N LEU A 127 -0.17 11.89 5.73
CA LEU A 127 -0.73 10.88 4.85
C LEU A 127 -0.99 11.52 3.50
N GLY A 128 -0.67 10.82 2.42
CA GLY A 128 -0.81 11.35 1.07
C GLY A 128 -0.78 10.26 0.01
N ASP A 129 -1.10 10.68 -1.21
CA ASP A 129 -1.06 9.84 -2.39
C ASP A 129 -0.33 10.53 -3.54
N VAL A 130 0.48 9.77 -4.24
CA VAL A 130 1.22 10.18 -5.44
C VAL A 130 0.48 9.67 -6.67
N CYS A 131 0.03 10.57 -7.53
CA CYS A 131 -0.59 10.19 -8.79
C CYS A 131 0.31 9.25 -9.60
N GLY A 132 -0.19 8.03 -9.87
CA GLY A 132 0.49 6.98 -10.62
C GLY A 132 1.10 5.91 -9.73
N ARG A 133 1.72 4.90 -10.35
CA ARG A 133 2.24 3.70 -9.68
C ARG A 133 3.67 3.38 -10.12
N GLY A 134 4.34 2.51 -9.38
CA GLY A 134 5.67 2.01 -9.71
C GLY A 134 6.81 2.91 -9.26
N ALA A 135 7.99 2.78 -9.91
CA ALA A 135 9.24 3.42 -9.47
C ALA A 135 9.17 4.96 -9.41
N ILE A 136 8.37 5.59 -10.26
CA ILE A 136 8.20 7.05 -10.25
C ILE A 136 7.39 7.49 -9.02
N ALA A 137 6.31 6.80 -8.71
CA ALA A 137 5.53 7.04 -7.49
C ALA A 137 6.41 6.84 -6.25
N ALA A 138 7.14 5.72 -6.15
CA ALA A 138 8.05 5.41 -5.07
C ALA A 138 9.11 6.51 -4.82
N THR A 139 9.76 7.00 -5.88
CA THR A 139 10.76 8.08 -5.77
C THR A 139 10.12 9.41 -5.35
N THR A 140 8.88 9.65 -5.75
CA THR A 140 8.11 10.84 -5.36
C THR A 140 7.69 10.76 -3.89
N THR A 141 7.19 9.61 -3.46
CA THR A 141 6.86 9.32 -2.04
C THR A 141 8.09 9.55 -1.16
N ALA A 142 9.25 8.99 -1.53
CA ALA A 142 10.51 9.19 -0.81
C ALA A 142 10.87 10.69 -0.72
N LEU A 143 10.78 11.43 -1.83
CA LEU A 143 11.05 12.87 -1.85
C LEU A 143 10.13 13.64 -0.90
N VAL A 144 8.83 13.39 -0.94
CA VAL A 144 7.84 14.06 -0.08
C VAL A 144 8.14 13.79 1.40
N ARG A 145 8.24 12.51 1.78
CA ARG A 145 8.48 12.11 3.17
C ARG A 145 9.80 12.65 3.71
N HIS A 146 10.91 12.46 2.98
CA HIS A 146 12.21 12.91 3.43
C HIS A 146 12.31 14.44 3.47
N THR A 147 11.69 15.15 2.52
CA THR A 147 11.63 16.61 2.57
C THR A 147 10.85 17.08 3.78
N ALA A 148 9.64 16.54 4.02
CA ALA A 148 8.83 16.90 5.17
C ALA A 148 9.59 16.65 6.49
N ARG A 149 10.17 15.46 6.69
CA ARG A 149 10.98 15.14 7.88
C ARG A 149 12.17 16.06 8.08
N ALA A 150 12.86 16.44 7.00
CA ALA A 150 14.06 17.26 7.07
C ALA A 150 13.74 18.73 7.41
N VAL A 151 12.62 19.26 6.92
CA VAL A 151 12.30 20.69 7.10
C VAL A 151 11.36 20.96 8.27
N ALA A 152 10.55 19.99 8.68
CA ALA A 152 9.57 20.17 9.76
C ALA A 152 10.19 20.61 11.10
N PRO A 153 11.35 20.11 11.54
CA PRO A 153 12.01 20.63 12.75
C PRO A 153 12.40 22.11 12.65
N LEU A 154 12.65 22.59 11.42
CA LEU A 154 13.10 23.96 11.15
C LEU A 154 11.95 24.94 10.89
N LEU A 155 10.76 24.42 10.59
CA LEU A 155 9.60 25.19 10.16
C LEU A 155 8.40 24.89 11.08
N PRO A 156 8.11 25.75 12.05
CA PRO A 156 7.01 25.50 13.01
C PRO A 156 5.61 25.59 12.38
N ASP A 157 5.46 26.30 11.25
CA ASP A 157 4.18 26.43 10.55
C ASP A 157 3.98 25.26 9.57
N PRO A 158 2.91 24.46 9.71
CA PRO A 158 2.62 23.36 8.81
C PRO A 158 2.54 23.76 7.33
N ARG A 159 2.07 24.99 7.03
CA ARG A 159 2.03 25.52 5.65
C ARG A 159 3.42 25.62 5.06
N ALA A 160 4.38 26.13 5.84
CA ALA A 160 5.75 26.32 5.38
C ALA A 160 6.44 24.97 5.05
N VAL A 161 6.12 23.91 5.81
CA VAL A 161 6.59 22.55 5.54
C VAL A 161 6.04 22.05 4.20
N VAL A 162 4.73 22.15 3.99
CA VAL A 162 4.08 21.69 2.74
C VAL A 162 4.51 22.54 1.54
N ASP A 163 4.72 23.83 1.70
CA ASP A 163 5.29 24.70 0.66
C ASP A 163 6.73 24.30 0.30
N ALA A 164 7.53 23.86 1.26
CA ALA A 164 8.88 23.34 0.99
C ALA A 164 8.82 22.02 0.22
N VAL A 165 7.90 21.13 0.56
CA VAL A 165 7.62 19.90 -0.19
C VAL A 165 7.19 20.23 -1.62
N ASN A 166 6.25 21.18 -1.82
CA ASN A 166 5.81 21.61 -3.13
C ASN A 166 6.97 22.15 -3.99
N ARG A 167 7.82 23.00 -3.41
CA ARG A 167 9.03 23.47 -4.10
C ARG A 167 9.96 22.34 -4.51
N ALA A 168 10.16 21.34 -3.65
CA ALA A 168 10.97 20.16 -3.97
C ALA A 168 10.38 19.38 -5.15
N LEU A 169 9.06 19.20 -5.16
CA LEU A 169 8.33 18.56 -6.27
C LEU A 169 8.47 19.31 -7.58
N LEU A 170 8.31 20.62 -7.58
CA LEU A 170 8.43 21.48 -8.78
C LEU A 170 9.85 21.55 -9.35
N ASN A 171 10.86 21.38 -8.50
CA ASN A 171 12.28 21.39 -8.90
C ASN A 171 12.78 20.04 -9.43
N ARG A 172 11.92 19.01 -9.48
CA ARG A 172 12.31 17.69 -10.07
C ARG A 172 12.64 17.82 -11.56
N PRO A 173 13.57 17.00 -12.08
CA PRO A 173 13.76 16.86 -13.52
C PRO A 173 12.47 16.40 -14.20
N ARG A 174 12.09 17.00 -15.31
CA ARG A 174 10.87 16.64 -16.07
C ARG A 174 10.87 15.19 -16.57
N SER A 175 12.03 14.53 -16.62
CA SER A 175 12.16 13.10 -16.94
C SER A 175 11.50 12.16 -15.92
N HIS A 176 11.17 12.65 -14.73
CA HIS A 176 10.47 11.87 -13.67
C HIS A 176 8.94 11.98 -13.72
N GLY A 177 8.38 12.48 -14.82
CA GLY A 177 6.94 12.65 -14.99
C GLY A 177 6.38 13.93 -14.34
N THR A 178 5.12 14.22 -14.62
CA THR A 178 4.37 15.40 -14.14
C THR A 178 3.34 15.03 -13.08
N GLY A 179 3.56 13.93 -12.33
CA GLY A 179 2.63 13.47 -11.31
C GLY A 179 2.46 14.51 -10.20
N PHE A 180 1.22 14.74 -9.80
CA PHE A 180 0.86 15.55 -8.64
C PHE A 180 0.81 14.67 -7.37
N VAL A 181 0.78 15.33 -6.22
CA VAL A 181 0.67 14.68 -4.92
C VAL A 181 -0.47 15.31 -4.15
N THR A 182 -1.29 14.48 -3.53
CA THR A 182 -2.24 14.90 -2.50
C THR A 182 -1.65 14.64 -1.12
N LEU A 183 -1.87 15.52 -0.16
CA LEU A 183 -1.22 15.42 1.15
C LEU A 183 -2.08 16.05 2.24
N VAL A 184 -2.20 15.36 3.37
CA VAL A 184 -2.46 15.97 4.67
C VAL A 184 -1.15 15.96 5.45
N TYR A 185 -0.75 17.10 5.95
CA TYR A 185 0.37 17.23 6.91
C TYR A 185 -0.11 17.95 8.14
N GLY A 186 0.24 17.45 9.30
CA GLY A 186 -0.08 18.09 10.57
C GLY A 186 1.00 17.93 11.61
N GLN A 187 0.86 18.70 12.66
CA GLN A 187 1.65 18.62 13.86
C GLN A 187 0.72 18.43 15.05
N LEU A 188 1.13 17.61 15.98
CA LEU A 188 0.43 17.41 17.23
C LEU A 188 1.35 17.73 18.40
N THR A 189 0.75 18.29 19.44
CA THR A 189 1.41 18.62 20.72
C THR A 189 0.64 17.93 21.83
N PRO A 190 1.23 16.98 22.53
CA PRO A 190 0.64 16.40 23.72
C PRO A 190 0.43 17.47 24.80
N THR A 191 -0.75 17.47 25.40
CA THR A 191 -1.12 18.37 26.51
C THR A 191 -1.51 17.54 27.73
N GLY A 192 -1.72 18.19 28.88
CA GLY A 192 -2.24 17.49 30.07
C GLY A 192 -3.69 17.00 29.93
N HIS A 193 -4.39 17.36 28.85
CA HIS A 193 -5.82 17.12 28.66
C HIS A 193 -6.17 16.57 27.27
N GLY A 194 -5.19 16.06 26.52
CA GLY A 194 -5.37 15.53 25.16
C GLY A 194 -4.28 16.00 24.20
N LEU A 195 -4.64 16.24 22.94
CA LEU A 195 -3.71 16.63 21.88
C LEU A 195 -4.15 17.92 21.20
N ASP A 196 -3.27 18.91 21.16
CA ASP A 196 -3.45 20.05 20.26
C ASP A 196 -2.94 19.67 18.87
N VAL A 197 -3.78 19.80 17.86
CA VAL A 197 -3.47 19.44 16.49
C VAL A 197 -3.61 20.66 15.58
N GLU A 198 -2.61 20.92 14.75
CA GLU A 198 -2.68 21.85 13.64
C GLU A 198 -2.33 21.13 12.35
N LEU A 199 -3.21 21.18 11.36
CA LEU A 199 -3.01 20.49 10.07
C LEU A 199 -3.34 21.38 8.87
N VAL A 200 -2.79 21.00 7.72
CA VAL A 200 -3.11 21.54 6.39
C VAL A 200 -3.40 20.37 5.44
N ARG A 201 -4.26 20.62 4.46
CA ARG A 201 -4.63 19.65 3.43
C ARG A 201 -4.33 20.23 2.05
N ALA A 202 -3.58 19.49 1.26
CA ALA A 202 -3.21 19.84 -0.10
C ALA A 202 -3.90 18.88 -1.09
N GLY A 203 -5.16 19.15 -1.43
CA GLY A 203 -5.94 18.40 -2.42
C GLY A 203 -6.29 16.96 -2.04
N HIS A 204 -6.06 16.55 -0.80
CA HIS A 204 -6.31 15.19 -0.32
C HIS A 204 -7.76 15.01 0.14
N THR A 205 -8.17 13.80 0.52
CA THR A 205 -9.46 13.51 1.16
C THR A 205 -9.62 14.30 2.46
N LEU A 206 -10.86 14.57 2.87
CA LEU A 206 -11.13 15.33 4.11
C LEU A 206 -10.86 14.46 5.34
N PRO A 207 -9.97 14.87 6.26
CA PRO A 207 -9.80 14.16 7.52
C PRO A 207 -11.10 14.15 8.34
N LEU A 208 -11.30 13.08 9.13
CA LEU A 208 -12.45 12.93 10.00
C LEU A 208 -12.03 13.10 11.46
N HIS A 209 -12.82 13.83 12.23
CA HIS A 209 -12.73 13.90 13.68
C HIS A 209 -13.90 13.15 14.30
N LEU A 210 -13.61 12.07 15.01
CA LEU A 210 -14.56 11.31 15.82
C LEU A 210 -14.51 11.86 17.23
N ASP A 211 -15.62 12.44 17.70
CA ASP A 211 -15.73 12.95 19.07
C ASP A 211 -16.20 11.88 20.07
N THR A 212 -16.19 12.21 21.35
CA THR A 212 -16.63 11.31 22.43
C THR A 212 -18.13 11.01 22.44
N ALA A 213 -18.93 11.77 21.68
CA ALA A 213 -20.36 11.53 21.47
C ALA A 213 -20.63 10.66 20.24
N HIS A 214 -19.58 10.11 19.61
CA HIS A 214 -19.64 9.36 18.36
C HIS A 214 -20.15 10.15 17.15
N SER A 215 -20.04 11.47 17.20
CA SER A 215 -20.28 12.30 16.02
C SER A 215 -19.00 12.42 15.21
N VAL A 216 -19.13 12.32 13.90
CA VAL A 216 -18.01 12.45 12.96
C VAL A 216 -18.10 13.80 12.27
N HIS A 217 -17.04 14.57 12.38
CA HIS A 217 -16.92 15.91 11.81
C HIS A 217 -15.87 15.90 10.70
N LEU A 218 -16.24 16.33 9.50
CA LEU A 218 -15.29 16.53 8.41
C LEU A 218 -14.44 17.77 8.68
N ILE A 219 -13.12 17.63 8.56
CA ILE A 219 -12.17 18.74 8.72
C ILE A 219 -11.99 19.42 7.36
N ASP A 220 -12.69 20.53 7.15
CA ASP A 220 -12.60 21.32 5.91
C ASP A 220 -11.38 22.25 5.94
N ALA A 221 -10.22 21.69 5.61
CA ALA A 221 -8.99 22.43 5.35
C ALA A 221 -8.78 22.54 3.83
N PHE A 222 -8.64 23.75 3.31
CA PHE A 222 -8.45 23.99 1.88
C PHE A 222 -6.96 24.05 1.49
N GLY A 223 -6.63 23.54 0.32
CA GLY A 223 -5.31 23.66 -0.30
C GLY A 223 -5.25 22.98 -1.67
N ALA A 224 -4.41 23.50 -2.55
CA ALA A 224 -4.21 22.97 -3.90
C ALA A 224 -3.30 21.73 -3.88
N LEU A 225 -3.46 20.87 -4.91
CA LEU A 225 -2.58 19.75 -5.20
C LEU A 225 -1.11 20.19 -5.31
N LEU A 226 -0.19 19.37 -4.83
CA LEU A 226 1.24 19.65 -4.88
C LEU A 226 1.87 19.20 -6.22
N GLY A 227 2.94 19.88 -6.62
CA GLY A 227 3.67 19.56 -7.85
C GLY A 227 3.07 20.12 -9.14
N ILE A 228 1.96 20.89 -9.07
CA ILE A 228 1.28 21.50 -10.23
C ILE A 228 1.70 22.96 -10.39
N GLY A 229 1.64 23.73 -9.34
CA GLY A 229 1.89 25.17 -9.37
C GLY A 229 2.66 25.67 -8.13
N PRO A 230 3.20 26.89 -8.20
CA PRO A 230 4.01 27.44 -7.10
C PRO A 230 3.20 27.84 -5.87
N GLN A 231 1.89 28.05 -6.01
CA GLN A 231 1.00 28.51 -4.93
C GLN A 231 0.14 27.34 -4.46
N THR A 232 0.20 27.03 -3.18
CA THR A 232 -0.54 25.91 -2.57
C THR A 232 -1.86 26.35 -1.93
N HIS A 233 -2.02 27.65 -1.60
CA HIS A 233 -3.23 28.25 -0.99
C HIS A 233 -3.73 27.47 0.25
N LEU A 234 -2.81 27.03 1.10
CA LEU A 234 -3.12 26.20 2.26
C LEU A 234 -3.81 27.02 3.35
N THR A 235 -4.93 26.51 3.84
CA THR A 235 -5.62 27.03 5.02
C THR A 235 -5.41 26.06 6.18
N PRO A 236 -4.76 26.49 7.29
CA PRO A 236 -4.56 25.62 8.43
C PRO A 236 -5.87 25.43 9.20
N HIS A 237 -6.04 24.22 9.72
CA HIS A 237 -7.12 23.90 10.65
C HIS A 237 -6.52 23.50 12.00
N ARG A 238 -7.11 24.02 13.08
CA ARG A 238 -6.70 23.72 14.45
C ARG A 238 -7.85 23.06 15.18
N LEU A 239 -7.52 21.99 15.88
CA LEU A 239 -8.46 21.30 16.75
C LEU A 239 -7.76 20.80 18.00
N HIS A 240 -8.54 20.59 19.06
CA HIS A 240 -8.10 19.89 20.26
C HIS A 240 -8.81 18.53 20.29
N LEU A 241 -8.06 17.44 20.43
CA LEU A 241 -8.59 16.12 20.65
C LEU A 241 -8.59 15.81 22.14
N HIS A 242 -9.76 15.63 22.72
CA HIS A 242 -9.89 15.16 24.08
C HIS A 242 -9.58 13.66 24.19
N PRO A 243 -9.20 13.14 25.37
CA PRO A 243 -8.97 11.72 25.56
C PRO A 243 -10.16 10.86 25.09
N GLY A 244 -9.91 9.92 24.20
CA GLY A 244 -10.92 9.07 23.54
C GLY A 244 -11.44 9.62 22.22
N GLU A 245 -11.03 10.82 21.79
CA GLU A 245 -11.34 11.34 20.46
C GLU A 245 -10.26 10.94 19.45
N SER A 246 -10.65 10.79 18.18
CA SER A 246 -9.76 10.30 17.13
C SER A 246 -9.75 11.23 15.91
N LEU A 247 -8.57 11.43 15.36
CA LEU A 247 -8.36 11.98 14.03
C LEU A 247 -8.10 10.83 13.06
N VAL A 248 -8.90 10.72 12.01
CA VAL A 248 -8.82 9.69 10.99
C VAL A 248 -8.44 10.32 9.66
N LEU A 249 -7.32 9.85 9.10
CA LEU A 249 -6.88 10.20 7.75
C LEU A 249 -6.95 8.95 6.89
N TYR A 250 -7.33 9.10 5.63
CA TYR A 250 -7.49 7.98 4.71
C TYR A 250 -7.24 8.44 3.28
N THR A 251 -6.83 7.52 2.41
CA THR A 251 -6.71 7.75 0.97
C THR A 251 -8.00 7.37 0.25
N ASP A 252 -8.16 7.88 -0.97
CA ASP A 252 -9.36 7.69 -1.79
C ASP A 252 -9.64 6.21 -2.11
N GLY A 253 -8.61 5.35 -2.15
CA GLY A 253 -8.81 3.90 -2.29
C GLY A 253 -9.73 3.29 -1.25
N THR A 254 -9.89 3.92 -0.05
CA THR A 254 -10.88 3.50 0.94
C THR A 254 -12.30 3.81 0.50
N THR A 255 -12.57 5.03 0.03
CA THR A 255 -13.90 5.47 -0.43
C THR A 255 -14.23 5.02 -1.85
N GLU A 256 -13.22 4.78 -2.68
CA GLU A 256 -13.36 4.26 -4.03
C GLU A 256 -13.40 2.74 -4.12
N ALA A 257 -13.31 2.04 -2.99
CA ALA A 257 -13.50 0.58 -2.93
C ALA A 257 -14.84 0.20 -3.57
N ARG A 258 -14.80 -0.78 -4.50
CA ARG A 258 -15.95 -1.10 -5.37
C ARG A 258 -16.61 -2.41 -5.00
N ARG A 259 -17.92 -2.41 -5.04
CA ARG A 259 -18.72 -3.63 -5.09
C ARG A 259 -18.71 -4.19 -6.52
N HIS A 260 -19.02 -5.47 -6.69
CA HIS A 260 -19.05 -6.17 -7.99
C HIS A 260 -19.94 -5.51 -9.07
N ASP A 261 -20.93 -4.70 -8.69
CA ASP A 261 -21.81 -3.93 -9.59
C ASP A 261 -21.24 -2.55 -9.94
N GLY A 262 -20.06 -2.19 -9.43
CA GLY A 262 -19.35 -0.95 -9.67
C GLY A 262 -19.72 0.20 -8.72
N GLU A 263 -20.61 -0.02 -7.74
CA GLU A 263 -20.92 0.99 -6.72
C GLU A 263 -19.71 1.24 -5.83
N LEU A 264 -19.43 2.51 -5.51
CA LEU A 264 -18.35 2.91 -4.60
C LEU A 264 -18.82 2.83 -3.14
N PHE A 265 -17.88 2.56 -2.24
CA PHE A 265 -18.12 2.61 -0.80
C PHE A 265 -18.57 4.01 -0.36
N GLY A 266 -17.83 5.04 -0.77
CA GLY A 266 -18.19 6.43 -0.59
C GLY A 266 -17.92 6.99 0.81
N GLU A 267 -17.92 8.32 0.91
CA GLU A 267 -17.65 9.06 2.14
C GLU A 267 -18.74 8.87 3.20
N GLU A 268 -20.00 8.71 2.80
CA GLU A 268 -21.12 8.53 3.72
C GLU A 268 -20.97 7.23 4.52
N ARG A 269 -20.71 6.11 3.84
CA ARG A 269 -20.50 4.81 4.52
C ARG A 269 -19.23 4.81 5.37
N LEU A 270 -18.18 5.51 4.94
CA LEU A 270 -16.97 5.67 5.75
C LEU A 270 -17.29 6.43 7.04
N THR A 271 -18.02 7.54 6.94
CA THR A 271 -18.46 8.34 8.10
C THR A 271 -19.30 7.50 9.06
N ASP A 272 -20.25 6.72 8.54
CA ASP A 272 -21.10 5.82 9.33
C ASP A 272 -20.28 4.72 10.01
N ALA A 273 -19.29 4.16 9.29
CA ALA A 273 -18.39 3.15 9.88
C ALA A 273 -17.57 3.74 11.03
N VAL A 274 -17.00 4.94 10.86
CA VAL A 274 -16.23 5.61 11.91
C VAL A 274 -17.14 5.94 13.12
N ALA A 275 -18.37 6.43 12.90
CA ALA A 275 -19.34 6.69 13.96
C ALA A 275 -19.78 5.40 14.69
N GLY A 276 -19.75 4.26 14.00
CA GLY A 276 -20.03 2.94 14.55
C GLY A 276 -18.94 2.32 15.43
N ALA A 277 -17.78 2.98 15.55
CA ALA A 277 -16.72 2.50 16.43
C ALA A 277 -17.20 2.38 17.89
N PRO A 278 -16.68 1.43 18.69
CA PRO A 278 -17.10 1.26 20.09
C PRO A 278 -16.75 2.49 20.94
N ASN A 279 -17.42 2.60 22.11
CA ASN A 279 -17.17 3.69 23.04
C ASN A 279 -15.68 3.76 23.47
N ARG A 280 -15.06 4.94 23.36
CA ARG A 280 -13.63 5.17 23.61
C ARG A 280 -12.76 4.20 22.79
N PRO A 281 -12.82 4.27 21.48
CA PRO A 281 -12.10 3.34 20.64
C PRO A 281 -10.60 3.56 20.78
N THR A 282 -9.84 2.49 20.62
CA THR A 282 -8.41 2.58 20.31
C THR A 282 -8.25 2.99 18.84
N ALA A 283 -7.10 3.55 18.48
CA ALA A 283 -6.79 3.86 17.09
C ALA A 283 -6.92 2.60 16.18
N GLN A 284 -6.48 1.44 16.69
CA GLN A 284 -6.61 0.18 15.96
C GLN A 284 -8.08 -0.24 15.78
N THR A 285 -8.91 -0.07 16.81
CA THR A 285 -10.33 -0.44 16.72
C THR A 285 -11.08 0.40 15.68
N VAL A 286 -10.75 1.68 15.53
CA VAL A 286 -11.32 2.52 14.46
C VAL A 286 -10.95 1.97 13.09
N ILE A 287 -9.69 1.60 12.87
CA ILE A 287 -9.22 0.98 11.62
C ILE A 287 -9.96 -0.34 11.35
N ASP A 288 -10.07 -1.20 12.36
CA ASP A 288 -10.73 -2.50 12.21
C ASP A 288 -12.20 -2.33 11.82
N THR A 289 -12.90 -1.34 12.41
CA THR A 289 -14.28 -1.02 12.06
C THR A 289 -14.44 -0.54 10.62
N ILE A 290 -13.53 0.33 10.16
CA ILE A 290 -13.52 0.79 8.76
C ILE A 290 -13.27 -0.39 7.82
N ASN A 291 -12.25 -1.20 8.09
CA ASN A 291 -11.89 -2.34 7.24
C ASN A 291 -13.00 -3.38 7.17
N GLU A 292 -13.68 -3.66 8.28
CA GLU A 292 -14.82 -4.57 8.31
C GLU A 292 -15.97 -4.02 7.45
N ALA A 293 -16.29 -2.73 7.56
CA ALA A 293 -17.34 -2.10 6.76
C ALA A 293 -17.01 -2.13 5.25
N VAL A 294 -15.76 -1.82 4.86
CA VAL A 294 -15.30 -1.92 3.47
C VAL A 294 -15.39 -3.37 2.98
N HIS A 295 -14.91 -4.34 3.77
CA HIS A 295 -14.95 -5.75 3.41
C HIS A 295 -16.39 -6.28 3.24
N LEU A 296 -17.28 -5.93 4.15
CA LEU A 296 -18.69 -6.31 4.06
C LEU A 296 -19.38 -5.70 2.81
N PHE A 297 -18.99 -4.50 2.44
CA PHE A 297 -19.52 -3.83 1.26
C PHE A 297 -18.99 -4.43 -0.05
N THR A 298 -17.68 -4.65 -0.16
CA THR A 298 -17.05 -5.18 -1.38
C THR A 298 -17.30 -6.67 -1.56
N GLY A 299 -17.48 -7.43 -0.47
CA GLY A 299 -17.64 -8.88 -0.47
C GLY A 299 -16.39 -9.64 -0.93
N SER A 300 -15.28 -8.96 -1.19
CA SER A 300 -13.99 -9.53 -1.58
C SER A 300 -12.84 -8.72 -0.99
N HIS A 301 -11.65 -9.32 -0.98
CA HIS A 301 -10.40 -8.63 -0.59
C HIS A 301 -9.67 -7.96 -1.77
N ASP A 302 -10.21 -8.12 -3.00
CA ASP A 302 -9.62 -7.50 -4.18
C ASP A 302 -10.00 -6.02 -4.22
N ILE A 303 -9.00 -5.18 -3.94
CA ILE A 303 -9.09 -3.73 -3.93
C ILE A 303 -8.38 -3.21 -5.17
N ASP A 304 -9.06 -2.32 -5.92
CA ASP A 304 -8.58 -1.82 -7.20
C ASP A 304 -7.51 -0.71 -7.05
N ASP A 305 -7.47 -0.04 -5.89
CA ASP A 305 -6.49 1.00 -5.57
C ASP A 305 -5.83 0.80 -4.22
N ASP A 306 -4.67 1.43 -4.02
CA ASP A 306 -3.98 1.39 -2.74
C ASP A 306 -4.86 1.99 -1.65
N GLN A 307 -4.81 1.42 -0.45
CA GLN A 307 -5.50 1.96 0.72
C GLN A 307 -4.51 2.25 1.82
N ALA A 308 -4.54 3.48 2.31
CA ALA A 308 -3.82 3.86 3.50
C ALA A 308 -4.77 4.57 4.49
N ILE A 309 -4.68 4.18 5.75
CA ILE A 309 -5.42 4.80 6.85
C ILE A 309 -4.42 5.09 7.98
N LEU A 310 -4.49 6.29 8.53
CA LEU A 310 -3.75 6.70 9.73
C LEU A 310 -4.74 7.22 10.75
N VAL A 311 -4.77 6.63 11.93
CA VAL A 311 -5.61 7.06 13.04
C VAL A 311 -4.75 7.49 14.22
N LEU A 312 -5.07 8.67 14.75
CA LEU A 312 -4.47 9.24 15.95
C LEU A 312 -5.58 9.39 17.00
N THR A 313 -5.53 8.62 18.09
CA THR A 313 -6.50 8.70 19.18
C THR A 313 -5.82 9.32 20.40
N ALA A 314 -6.41 10.40 20.93
CA ALA A 314 -5.91 11.02 22.14
C ALA A 314 -6.15 10.12 23.37
N THR A 315 -5.12 9.96 24.20
CA THR A 315 -5.18 9.19 25.44
C THR A 315 -5.04 10.08 26.65
N GLU A 316 -5.43 9.60 27.83
CA GLU A 316 -5.10 10.29 29.06
C GLU A 316 -3.58 10.41 29.19
N ALA A 317 -3.09 11.58 29.61
CA ALA A 317 -1.67 11.73 29.86
C ALA A 317 -1.21 10.74 30.94
N PRO A 318 -0.05 10.08 30.77
CA PRO A 318 0.47 9.11 31.73
C PRO A 318 0.78 9.74 33.09
#